data_2ca9bdf6b7c91bafcb6ed0cd1e8dc681
#
_entry.id   2ca9bdf6b7c91bafcb6ed0cd1e8dc681
#
_cell.length_a   1.000
_cell.length_b   1.000
_cell.length_c   1.000
_cell.angle_alpha   90.00
_cell.angle_beta   90.00
_cell.angle_gamma   90.00
#
_symmetry.space_group_name_H-M   'P 1'
#
loop_
_entity.id
_entity.type
_entity.pdbx_description
1 polymer ?
#
loop_
_entity_poly.entity_id
_entity_poly.type
_entity_poly.pdbx_seq_one_letter_code
_entity_poly.pdbx_strand_id
1 'polypeptide(L)'
;INDVINKSSGRSGASERGLPAMIEGVPSSNFAMALMHKDVTLATQLGMNCGAPMLLHNIARGMLQNGLHLCGPNANTDDTAQLVEAMADMKFRE
;
A
#
# COMPACT_ATOMS: atom_id res chain seq x y z
N ILE A 1 -0.21 -8.23 -17.22
CA ILE A 1 -0.29 -8.93 -15.92
C ILE A 1 -1.47 -8.42 -15.09
N ASN A 2 -1.69 -7.11 -15.03
CA ASN A 2 -2.79 -6.55 -14.25
C ASN A 2 -4.16 -7.04 -14.75
N ASP A 3 -4.34 -7.17 -16.05
CA ASP A 3 -5.59 -7.69 -16.63
C ASP A 3 -5.85 -9.13 -16.20
N VAL A 4 -4.81 -9.94 -16.11
CA VAL A 4 -4.91 -11.32 -15.65
C VAL A 4 -5.33 -11.36 -14.19
N ILE A 5 -4.73 -10.51 -13.35
CA ILE A 5 -5.08 -10.42 -11.93
C ILE A 5 -6.55 -10.02 -11.77
N ASN A 6 -7.02 -9.04 -12.56
CA ASN A 6 -8.40 -8.56 -12.46
C ASN A 6 -9.44 -9.57 -12.92
N LYS A 7 -9.03 -10.62 -13.63
CA LYS A 7 -9.91 -11.72 -14.07
C LYS A 7 -9.77 -12.95 -13.19
N SER A 8 -9.05 -12.86 -12.07
CA SER A 8 -8.76 -13.98 -11.21
C SER A 8 -9.12 -13.64 -9.76
N SER A 9 -8.85 -14.58 -8.86
CA SER A 9 -9.14 -14.41 -7.44
C SER A 9 -8.27 -13.35 -6.76
N GLY A 10 -7.27 -12.83 -7.45
CA GLY A 10 -6.44 -11.73 -6.95
C GLY A 10 -7.02 -10.34 -7.18
N ARG A 11 -8.19 -10.25 -7.81
CA ARG A 11 -8.85 -8.96 -8.06
C ARG A 11 -9.13 -8.23 -6.75
N SER A 12 -8.83 -6.94 -6.73
CA SER A 12 -9.05 -6.07 -5.56
C SER A 12 -9.24 -4.62 -6.03
N GLY A 13 -9.59 -3.74 -5.10
CA GLY A 13 -9.60 -2.31 -5.40
C GLY A 13 -8.24 -1.83 -5.87
N ALA A 14 -7.18 -2.35 -5.29
CA ALA A 14 -5.82 -2.00 -5.69
C ALA A 14 -5.52 -2.45 -7.12
N SER A 15 -5.93 -3.66 -7.50
CA SER A 15 -5.68 -4.16 -8.86
C SER A 15 -6.56 -3.48 -9.90
N GLU A 16 -7.77 -3.05 -9.53
CA GLU A 16 -8.69 -2.39 -10.45
C GLU A 16 -8.39 -0.91 -10.66
N ARG A 17 -7.98 -0.20 -9.62
CA ARG A 17 -7.81 1.25 -9.64
C ARG A 17 -6.39 1.71 -9.32
N GLY A 18 -5.78 1.11 -8.31
CA GLY A 18 -4.48 1.55 -7.82
C GLY A 18 -3.36 1.27 -8.80
N LEU A 19 -3.21 0.02 -9.21
CA LEU A 19 -2.12 -0.37 -10.10
C LEU A 19 -2.21 0.30 -11.48
N PRO A 20 -3.40 0.38 -12.13
CA PRO A 20 -3.49 1.14 -13.37
C PRO A 20 -3.08 2.61 -13.21
N ALA A 21 -3.47 3.25 -12.10
CA ALA A 21 -3.10 4.63 -11.84
C ALA A 21 -1.59 4.78 -11.65
N MET A 22 -0.95 3.84 -10.97
CA MET A 22 0.50 3.83 -10.79
C MET A 22 1.22 3.71 -12.13
N ILE A 23 0.73 2.84 -13.00
CA ILE A 23 1.31 2.64 -14.35
C ILE A 23 1.20 3.93 -15.17
N GLU A 24 0.07 4.63 -15.07
CA GLU A 24 -0.14 5.89 -15.76
C GLU A 24 0.55 7.07 -15.08
N GLY A 25 0.93 6.92 -13.80
CA GLY A 25 1.56 7.96 -13.02
C GLY A 25 0.61 9.04 -12.53
N VAL A 26 -0.66 8.67 -12.32
CA VAL A 26 -1.69 9.57 -11.80
C VAL A 26 -2.18 9.05 -10.45
N PRO A 27 -2.71 9.92 -9.56
CA PRO A 27 -3.25 9.45 -8.29
C PRO A 27 -4.55 8.68 -8.48
N SER A 28 -4.70 7.57 -7.74
CA SER A 28 -5.95 6.80 -7.74
C SER A 28 -6.92 7.27 -6.66
N SER A 29 -6.41 7.92 -5.62
CA SER A 29 -7.20 8.42 -4.50
C SER A 29 -6.45 9.52 -3.78
N ASN A 30 -7.15 10.18 -2.85
CA ASN A 30 -6.55 11.20 -1.99
C ASN A 30 -6.38 10.69 -0.55
N PHE A 31 -6.23 9.39 -0.38
CA PHE A 31 -6.10 8.80 0.95
C PHE A 31 -4.67 9.01 1.46
N ALA A 32 -4.55 9.78 2.54
CA ALA A 32 -3.24 10.07 3.14
C ALA A 32 -2.61 8.79 3.71
N MET A 33 -1.31 8.58 3.42
CA MET A 33 -0.57 7.43 3.91
C MET A 33 -0.51 7.40 5.44
N ALA A 34 -0.37 8.57 6.08
CA ALA A 34 -0.36 8.67 7.54
C ALA A 34 -1.66 8.17 8.16
N LEU A 35 -2.81 8.45 7.52
CA LEU A 35 -4.11 7.98 8.00
C LEU A 35 -4.26 6.47 7.79
N MET A 36 -3.80 5.95 6.68
CA MET A 36 -3.78 4.51 6.43
C MET A 36 -2.90 3.80 7.47
N HIS A 37 -1.72 4.36 7.76
CA HIS A 37 -0.82 3.81 8.78
C HIS A 37 -1.52 3.77 10.14
N LYS A 38 -2.23 4.83 10.51
CA LYS A 38 -2.99 4.89 11.76
C LYS A 38 -4.06 3.81 11.79
N ASP A 39 -4.84 3.68 10.72
CA ASP A 39 -5.92 2.70 10.65
C ASP A 39 -5.40 1.27 10.74
N VAL A 40 -4.33 0.95 10.02
CA VAL A 40 -3.72 -0.38 10.06
C VAL A 40 -3.14 -0.66 11.46
N THR A 41 -2.56 0.35 12.10
CA THR A 41 -2.02 0.22 13.47
C THR A 41 -3.15 -0.12 14.45
N LEU A 42 -4.28 0.58 14.37
CA LEU A 42 -5.44 0.33 15.23
C LEU A 42 -6.02 -1.07 14.98
N ALA A 43 -6.18 -1.45 13.73
CA ALA A 43 -6.69 -2.77 13.37
C ALA A 43 -5.75 -3.88 13.86
N THR A 44 -4.44 -3.69 13.71
CA THR A 44 -3.43 -4.64 14.18
C THR A 44 -3.50 -4.80 15.71
N GLN A 45 -3.61 -3.69 16.43
CA GLN A 45 -3.71 -3.71 17.88
C GLN A 45 -4.97 -4.44 18.35
N LEU A 46 -6.11 -4.18 17.70
CA LEU A 46 -7.36 -4.87 18.00
C LEU A 46 -7.23 -6.37 17.79
N GLY A 47 -6.65 -6.78 16.66
CA GLY A 47 -6.43 -8.20 16.37
C GLY A 47 -5.54 -8.85 17.41
N MET A 48 -4.44 -8.19 17.79
CA MET A 48 -3.52 -8.72 18.81
C MET A 48 -4.21 -8.85 20.17
N ASN A 49 -5.03 -7.88 20.53
CA ASN A 49 -5.77 -7.92 21.81
C ASN A 49 -6.79 -9.07 21.83
N CYS A 50 -7.29 -9.49 20.68
CA CYS A 50 -8.21 -10.62 20.54
C CYS A 50 -7.50 -11.96 20.38
N GLY A 51 -6.16 -11.96 20.35
CA GLY A 51 -5.38 -13.18 20.15
C GLY A 51 -5.26 -13.63 18.71
N ALA A 52 -5.63 -12.78 17.74
CA ALA A 52 -5.52 -13.13 16.33
C ALA A 52 -4.08 -12.98 15.85
N PRO A 53 -3.56 -13.90 15.01
CA PRO A 53 -2.24 -13.70 14.40
C PRO A 53 -2.33 -12.60 13.35
N MET A 54 -1.48 -11.58 13.50
CA MET A 54 -1.50 -10.37 12.67
C MET A 54 -0.19 -10.21 11.90
N LEU A 55 0.30 -11.30 11.30
CA LEU A 55 1.60 -11.29 10.61
C LEU A 55 1.64 -10.32 9.43
N LEU A 56 0.70 -10.47 8.50
CA LEU A 56 0.68 -9.62 7.31
C LEU A 56 0.34 -8.17 7.64
N HIS A 57 -0.53 -7.96 8.62
CA HIS A 57 -0.90 -6.62 9.05
C HIS A 57 0.30 -5.87 9.65
N ASN A 58 1.14 -6.57 10.41
CA ASN A 58 2.36 -5.97 10.97
C ASN A 58 3.35 -5.62 9.87
N ILE A 59 3.47 -6.47 8.84
CA ILE A 59 4.33 -6.19 7.69
C ILE A 59 3.80 -4.97 6.94
N ALA A 60 2.50 -4.92 6.66
CA ALA A 60 1.89 -3.78 5.97
C ALA A 60 2.09 -2.48 6.75
N ARG A 61 1.93 -2.52 8.08
CA ARG A 61 2.15 -1.36 8.93
C ARG A 61 3.58 -0.85 8.83
N GLY A 62 4.56 -1.77 8.84
CA GLY A 62 5.96 -1.42 8.67
C GLY A 62 6.26 -0.81 7.31
N MET A 63 5.65 -1.34 6.25
CA MET A 63 5.77 -0.79 4.90
C MET A 63 5.24 0.64 4.82
N LEU A 64 4.09 0.89 5.43
CA LEU A 64 3.51 2.25 5.46
C LEU A 64 4.40 3.21 6.25
N GLN A 65 4.96 2.77 7.36
CA GLN A 65 5.88 3.60 8.15
C GLN A 65 7.12 3.96 7.35
N ASN A 66 7.71 2.98 6.65
CA ASN A 66 8.86 3.23 5.80
C ASN A 66 8.50 4.13 4.62
N GLY A 67 7.29 3.98 4.08
CA GLY A 67 6.80 4.86 3.02
C GLY A 67 6.69 6.30 3.49
N LEU A 68 6.25 6.53 4.72
CA LEU A 68 6.18 7.88 5.30
C LEU A 68 7.57 8.49 5.46
N HIS A 69 8.56 7.70 5.84
CA HIS A 69 9.94 8.18 5.93
C HIS A 69 10.49 8.57 4.56
N LEU A 70 10.21 7.76 3.55
CA LEU A 70 10.71 8.00 2.19
C LEU A 70 9.99 9.16 1.51
N CYS A 71 8.66 9.23 1.62
CA CYS A 71 7.83 10.14 0.83
C CYS A 71 7.38 11.38 1.61
N GLY A 72 7.54 11.38 2.94
CA GLY A 72 7.18 12.51 3.78
C GLY A 72 5.78 12.42 4.39
N PRO A 73 5.46 13.34 5.35
CA PRO A 73 4.23 13.23 6.13
C PRO A 73 2.95 13.54 5.35
N ASN A 74 3.07 14.15 4.18
CA ASN A 74 1.91 14.51 3.34
C ASN A 74 1.69 13.53 2.19
N ALA A 75 2.39 12.37 2.19
CA ALA A 75 2.29 11.38 1.13
C ALA A 75 0.90 10.75 1.07
N ASN A 76 0.48 10.35 -0.13
CA ASN A 76 -0.70 9.52 -0.35
C ASN A 76 -0.36 8.04 -0.22
N THR A 77 -1.37 7.22 0.04
CA THR A 77 -1.20 5.77 0.12
C THR A 77 -0.58 5.20 -1.15
N ASP A 78 -0.94 5.74 -2.31
CA ASP A 78 -0.38 5.31 -3.60
C ASP A 78 1.15 5.49 -3.67
N ASP A 79 1.70 6.39 -2.88
CA ASP A 79 3.14 6.66 -2.86
C ASP A 79 3.94 5.49 -2.28
N THR A 80 3.29 4.49 -1.67
CA THR A 80 3.98 3.27 -1.25
C THR A 80 4.66 2.55 -2.40
N ALA A 81 4.18 2.77 -3.64
CA ALA A 81 4.84 2.24 -4.83
C ALA A 81 6.29 2.71 -4.93
N GLN A 82 6.59 3.93 -4.48
CA GLN A 82 7.95 4.46 -4.48
C GLN A 82 8.88 3.67 -3.57
N LEU A 83 8.35 3.17 -2.45
CA LEU A 83 9.13 2.31 -1.55
C LEU A 83 9.51 1.00 -2.25
N VAL A 84 8.55 0.39 -2.93
CA VAL A 84 8.79 -0.85 -3.67
C VAL A 84 9.78 -0.60 -4.82
N GLU A 85 9.65 0.51 -5.54
CA GLU A 85 10.59 0.89 -6.58
C GLU A 85 12.00 1.04 -6.00
N ALA A 86 12.14 1.68 -4.85
CA ALA A 86 13.44 1.86 -4.21
C ALA A 86 14.05 0.53 -3.78
N MET A 87 13.23 -0.36 -3.23
CA MET A 87 13.70 -1.69 -2.79
C MET A 87 14.15 -2.55 -3.97
N ALA A 88 13.49 -2.42 -5.11
CA ALA A 88 13.78 -3.20 -6.30
C ALA A 88 14.81 -2.51 -7.23
N ASP A 89 15.14 -1.27 -6.95
CA ASP A 89 16.00 -0.43 -7.81
C ASP A 89 15.44 -0.36 -9.23
N MET A 90 14.11 -0.21 -9.34
CA MET A 90 13.39 -0.16 -10.62
C MET A 90 12.26 0.85 -10.52
N LYS A 91 11.70 1.23 -11.67
CA LYS A 91 10.54 2.09 -11.77
C LYS A 91 9.36 1.33 -12.38
N PHE A 92 8.14 1.61 -11.89
CA PHE A 92 6.92 1.07 -12.49
C PHE A 92 6.69 1.62 -13.89
N ARG A 93 7.23 2.80 -14.15
CA ARG A 93 7.15 3.44 -15.47
C ARG A 93 8.50 4.09 -15.80
N GLU A 94 8.78 4.15 -17.08
CA GLU A 94 10.03 4.74 -17.58
C GLU A 94 9.98 6.27 -17.57
#